data_2ff0390f2fe357c53f6be3305410a3d3
#
_entry.id   2ff0390f2fe357c53f6be3305410a3d3
#
_cell.length_a   1.000
_cell.length_b   1.000
_cell.length_c   1.000
_cell.angle_alpha   90.00
_cell.angle_beta   90.00
_cell.angle_gamma   90.00
#
_symmetry.space_group_name_H-M   'P 1'
#
loop_
_entity.id
_entity.type
_entity.pdbx_description
1 polymer ?
#
loop_
_entity_poly.entity_id
_entity_poly.type
_entity_poly.pdbx_seq_one_letter_code
_entity_poly.pdbx_strand_id
1 'polypeptide(L)'
;MKSMADMTRALKRISSGLVKPGFVKPGFVKAGFVKAASFLIAACVLGSAQSSPQIHLPQVHLDAGELTPRPIEELTGTTIARHYALAWRDLASALESGRAGGLGDEFVGFAKDRLVRRISEQKLAGVHVRIVDHGHHLKAVFYSTDGTAMQLLDQAQLEIQTFDGNKLLDTQNALHEYIVLMTTGTDRWYIRDLEEVSAKPF
;
A
#
# COMPACT_ATOMS: atom_id res chain seq x y z
N MET A 1 10.57 19.43 -4.30
CA MET A 1 9.63 18.81 -5.24
C MET A 1 10.30 17.54 -5.80
N LYS A 2 10.10 16.39 -5.15
CA LYS A 2 10.44 15.08 -5.72
C LYS A 2 9.11 14.41 -6.08
N SER A 3 8.71 14.57 -7.32
CA SER A 3 7.49 14.04 -7.92
C SER A 3 7.56 12.51 -8.02
N MET A 4 6.42 11.85 -8.24
CA MET A 4 6.28 10.44 -8.63
C MET A 4 7.31 10.01 -9.71
N ALA A 5 7.77 10.95 -10.55
CA ALA A 5 8.89 10.81 -11.48
C ALA A 5 10.23 10.48 -10.79
N ASP A 6 10.45 10.91 -9.54
CA ASP A 6 11.70 10.63 -8.80
C ASP A 6 11.69 9.22 -8.21
N MET A 7 10.53 8.68 -7.87
CA MET A 7 10.38 7.29 -7.43
C MET A 7 10.62 6.31 -8.59
N THR A 8 10.16 6.67 -9.79
CA THR A 8 10.46 5.91 -11.02
C THR A 8 11.96 5.99 -11.37
N ARG A 9 12.65 7.10 -11.07
CA ARG A 9 14.11 7.23 -11.23
C ARG A 9 14.89 6.44 -10.20
N ALA A 10 14.41 6.33 -8.96
CA ALA A 10 15.04 5.48 -7.94
C ALA A 10 14.98 4.01 -8.34
N LEU A 11 13.84 3.53 -8.85
CA LEU A 11 13.68 2.18 -9.38
C LEU A 11 14.59 1.93 -10.59
N LYS A 12 14.78 2.92 -11.47
CA LYS A 12 15.65 2.80 -12.65
C LYS A 12 17.14 2.77 -12.32
N ARG A 13 17.58 3.36 -11.18
CA ARG A 13 18.97 3.29 -10.71
C ARG A 13 19.35 1.93 -10.13
N ILE A 14 18.41 1.17 -9.58
CA ILE A 14 18.65 -0.17 -9.02
C ILE A 14 18.85 -1.21 -10.14
N SER A 15 18.23 -1.02 -11.30
CA SER A 15 18.30 -1.95 -12.43
C SER A 15 19.63 -1.91 -13.20
N SER A 16 20.48 -0.91 -13.02
CA SER A 16 21.76 -0.75 -13.76
C SER A 16 23.00 -1.27 -13.02
N GLY A 17 22.86 -1.81 -11.81
CA GLY A 17 23.93 -2.44 -11.04
C GLY A 17 24.04 -3.95 -11.31
N LEU A 18 24.43 -4.35 -12.52
CA LEU A 18 24.64 -5.74 -12.89
C LEU A 18 25.87 -6.31 -12.17
N VAL A 19 25.68 -6.97 -11.02
CA VAL A 19 26.71 -7.76 -10.34
C VAL A 19 26.82 -9.11 -11.05
N LYS A 20 27.99 -9.38 -11.64
CA LYS A 20 28.31 -10.65 -12.30
C LYS A 20 28.27 -11.80 -11.28
N PRO A 21 27.67 -12.95 -11.60
CA PRO A 21 27.69 -14.11 -10.69
C PRO A 21 29.11 -14.73 -10.67
N GLY A 22 29.74 -14.69 -9.50
CA GLY A 22 30.96 -15.42 -9.21
C GLY A 22 30.69 -16.93 -9.10
N PHE A 23 31.37 -17.69 -9.94
CA PHE A 23 31.31 -19.15 -10.02
C PHE A 23 32.03 -19.75 -8.79
N VAL A 24 31.30 -20.34 -7.83
CA VAL A 24 31.87 -21.09 -6.69
C VAL A 24 31.89 -22.57 -7.02
N LYS A 25 33.07 -23.17 -7.04
CA LYS A 25 33.31 -24.61 -7.26
C LYS A 25 32.83 -25.42 -6.04
N PRO A 26 32.22 -26.60 -6.22
CA PRO A 26 31.86 -27.49 -5.12
C PRO A 26 33.12 -28.22 -4.56
N GLY A 27 33.43 -27.97 -3.30
CA GLY A 27 34.42 -28.71 -2.55
C GLY A 27 33.81 -29.97 -1.94
N PHE A 28 34.44 -31.11 -2.26
CA PHE A 28 34.19 -32.44 -1.72
C PHE A 28 34.58 -32.49 -0.23
N VAL A 29 33.68 -32.87 0.69
CA VAL A 29 34.02 -33.19 2.07
C VAL A 29 33.59 -34.61 2.40
N LYS A 30 34.56 -35.39 2.87
CA LYS A 30 34.50 -36.80 3.21
C LYS A 30 33.58 -37.09 4.40
N ALA A 31 32.90 -38.23 4.30
CA ALA A 31 32.14 -38.86 5.37
C ALA A 31 33.03 -39.25 6.55
N GLY A 32 32.70 -38.78 7.73
CA GLY A 32 33.23 -39.23 9.01
C GLY A 32 32.10 -39.77 9.90
N PHE A 33 32.16 -41.09 10.18
CA PHE A 33 31.29 -41.77 11.13
C PHE A 33 31.61 -41.37 12.55
N VAL A 34 30.64 -40.86 13.34
CA VAL A 34 30.78 -40.79 14.80
C VAL A 34 29.47 -41.21 15.46
N LYS A 35 29.66 -42.06 16.48
CA LYS A 35 28.73 -42.85 17.24
C LYS A 35 27.65 -42.07 18.00
N ALA A 36 26.52 -42.75 18.19
CA ALA A 36 25.38 -42.41 19.00
C ALA A 36 25.74 -42.00 20.45
N ALA A 37 25.16 -40.88 20.88
CA ALA A 37 24.88 -40.61 22.29
C ALA A 37 23.49 -40.00 22.36
N SER A 38 22.56 -40.76 22.94
CA SER A 38 21.17 -40.33 23.19
C SER A 38 21.16 -39.29 24.29
N PHE A 39 20.84 -38.02 23.95
CA PHE A 39 20.50 -37.00 24.91
C PHE A 39 19.03 -36.64 24.71
N LEU A 40 18.21 -37.06 25.66
CA LEU A 40 16.81 -36.60 25.82
C LEU A 40 16.87 -35.13 26.24
N ILE A 41 16.71 -34.22 25.30
CA ILE A 41 16.43 -32.80 25.57
C ILE A 41 14.94 -32.60 25.45
N ALA A 42 14.28 -32.41 26.61
CA ALA A 42 12.91 -31.91 26.66
C ALA A 42 12.88 -30.50 26.08
N ALA A 43 12.49 -30.38 24.80
CA ALA A 43 12.24 -29.10 24.17
C ALA A 43 10.94 -28.49 24.73
N CYS A 44 11.08 -27.54 25.66
CA CYS A 44 10.01 -26.58 25.94
C CYS A 44 9.73 -25.81 24.66
N VAL A 45 8.68 -26.19 23.96
CA VAL A 45 8.12 -25.40 22.86
C VAL A 45 7.48 -24.17 23.49
N LEU A 46 8.28 -23.10 23.67
CA LEU A 46 7.73 -21.76 23.84
C LEU A 46 7.07 -21.40 22.53
N GLY A 47 5.76 -21.62 22.46
CA GLY A 47 4.94 -21.17 21.35
C GLY A 47 5.06 -19.65 21.25
N SER A 48 5.90 -19.17 20.33
CA SER A 48 5.87 -17.79 19.89
C SER A 48 4.50 -17.57 19.27
N ALA A 49 3.60 -16.94 20.03
CA ALA A 49 2.35 -16.43 19.48
C ALA A 49 2.77 -15.43 18.37
N GLN A 50 2.75 -15.89 17.12
CA GLN A 50 2.81 -15.02 15.98
C GLN A 50 1.51 -14.23 16.00
N SER A 51 1.54 -13.03 16.58
CA SER A 51 0.50 -12.04 16.41
C SER A 51 0.41 -11.76 14.91
N SER A 52 -0.61 -12.32 14.26
CA SER A 52 -0.97 -11.93 12.91
C SER A 52 -1.12 -10.42 12.92
N PRO A 53 -0.51 -9.69 11.97
CA PRO A 53 -0.71 -8.26 11.88
C PRO A 53 -2.21 -8.00 11.74
N GLN A 54 -2.82 -7.43 12.79
CA GLN A 54 -4.18 -6.95 12.70
C GLN A 54 -4.12 -5.76 11.73
N ILE A 55 -4.65 -5.97 10.54
CA ILE A 55 -4.81 -4.91 9.56
C ILE A 55 -5.91 -3.99 10.09
N HIS A 56 -5.48 -2.96 10.82
CA HIS A 56 -6.39 -1.90 11.26
C HIS A 56 -6.83 -1.11 10.04
N LEU A 57 -8.14 -0.77 9.99
CA LEU A 57 -8.61 0.20 9.01
C LEU A 57 -7.96 1.56 9.29
N PRO A 58 -7.49 2.27 8.25
CA PRO A 58 -7.00 3.63 8.42
C PRO A 58 -8.05 4.54 9.04
N GLN A 59 -7.61 5.52 9.81
CA GLN A 59 -8.49 6.57 10.29
C GLN A 59 -8.75 7.54 9.15
N VAL A 60 -10.03 7.74 8.80
CA VAL A 60 -10.44 8.65 7.74
C VAL A 60 -11.40 9.68 8.34
N HIS A 61 -11.02 10.94 8.27
CA HIS A 61 -11.86 12.06 8.63
C HIS A 61 -12.34 12.78 7.36
N LEU A 62 -13.67 12.89 7.19
CA LEU A 62 -14.26 13.61 6.07
C LEU A 62 -14.79 14.96 6.53
N ASP A 63 -14.21 16.04 6.00
CA ASP A 63 -14.76 17.39 6.05
C ASP A 63 -15.71 17.58 4.87
N ALA A 64 -17.00 17.57 5.17
CA ALA A 64 -18.05 17.74 4.17
C ALA A 64 -18.17 19.20 3.70
N GLY A 65 -17.72 20.17 4.50
CA GLY A 65 -17.83 21.59 4.20
C GLY A 65 -19.27 22.04 3.89
N GLU A 66 -19.37 23.24 3.35
CA GLU A 66 -20.61 23.77 2.81
C GLU A 66 -20.62 23.62 1.28
N LEU A 67 -20.94 22.43 0.79
CA LEU A 67 -21.00 22.18 -0.64
C LEU A 67 -22.30 22.69 -1.26
N THR A 68 -22.13 23.31 -2.42
CA THR A 68 -23.24 23.68 -3.30
C THR A 68 -23.05 22.98 -4.65
N PRO A 69 -24.09 22.55 -5.35
CA PRO A 69 -25.54 22.77 -5.07
C PRO A 69 -26.15 21.76 -4.07
N ARG A 70 -25.41 20.75 -3.61
CA ARG A 70 -25.93 19.71 -2.74
C ARG A 70 -25.02 19.49 -1.53
N PRO A 71 -25.56 19.54 -0.29
CA PRO A 71 -24.81 19.13 0.91
C PRO A 71 -24.63 17.61 0.93
N ILE A 72 -23.61 17.14 1.66
CA ILE A 72 -23.40 15.71 1.90
C ILE A 72 -24.25 15.30 3.10
N GLU A 73 -25.12 14.32 2.90
CA GLU A 73 -25.90 13.71 3.97
C GLU A 73 -24.96 12.89 4.90
N GLU A 74 -25.22 12.88 6.20
CA GLU A 74 -24.41 12.21 7.22
C GLU A 74 -24.14 10.75 6.88
N LEU A 75 -25.14 9.99 6.44
CA LEU A 75 -24.99 8.59 6.05
C LEU A 75 -24.07 8.43 4.84
N THR A 76 -24.19 9.32 3.86
CA THR A 76 -23.33 9.34 2.67
C THR A 76 -21.88 9.61 3.08
N GLY A 77 -21.64 10.61 3.93
CA GLY A 77 -20.31 10.94 4.43
C GLY A 77 -19.66 9.77 5.18
N THR A 78 -20.39 9.13 6.08
CA THR A 78 -19.94 7.95 6.82
C THR A 78 -19.59 6.78 5.89
N THR A 79 -20.44 6.56 4.87
CA THR A 79 -20.24 5.48 3.89
C THR A 79 -19.00 5.74 3.03
N ILE A 80 -18.79 6.97 2.58
CA ILE A 80 -17.59 7.38 1.81
C ILE A 80 -16.32 7.15 2.63
N ALA A 81 -16.27 7.66 3.86
CA ALA A 81 -15.12 7.50 4.73
C ALA A 81 -14.78 6.02 4.96
N ARG A 82 -15.80 5.17 5.16
CA ARG A 82 -15.63 3.72 5.32
C ARG A 82 -15.06 3.06 4.07
N HIS A 83 -15.63 3.32 2.88
CA HIS A 83 -15.15 2.71 1.64
C HIS A 83 -13.75 3.21 1.28
N TYR A 84 -13.45 4.47 1.59
CA TYR A 84 -12.10 5.01 1.44
C TYR A 84 -11.09 4.29 2.33
N ALA A 85 -11.40 4.06 3.60
CA ALA A 85 -10.55 3.31 4.52
C ALA A 85 -10.33 1.86 4.05
N LEU A 86 -11.39 1.19 3.55
CA LEU A 86 -11.30 -0.16 2.98
C LEU A 86 -10.36 -0.17 1.77
N ALA A 87 -10.49 0.80 0.87
CA ALA A 87 -9.63 0.93 -0.30
C ALA A 87 -8.15 1.07 0.06
N TRP A 88 -7.81 1.92 1.04
CA TRP A 88 -6.43 2.09 1.47
C TRP A 88 -5.85 0.85 2.16
N ARG A 89 -6.65 0.16 2.97
CA ARG A 89 -6.27 -1.15 3.53
C ARG A 89 -5.91 -2.15 2.42
N ASP A 90 -6.78 -2.26 1.41
CA ASP A 90 -6.60 -3.20 0.32
C ASP A 90 -5.42 -2.81 -0.57
N LEU A 91 -5.20 -1.52 -0.79
CA LEU A 91 -4.02 -0.99 -1.48
C LEU A 91 -2.72 -1.34 -0.74
N ALA A 92 -2.67 -1.10 0.57
CA ALA A 92 -1.50 -1.44 1.39
C ALA A 92 -1.19 -2.95 1.30
N SER A 93 -2.21 -3.81 1.43
CA SER A 93 -2.08 -5.26 1.31
C SER A 93 -1.60 -5.69 -0.09
N ALA A 94 -2.12 -5.07 -1.14
CA ALA A 94 -1.74 -5.38 -2.53
C ALA A 94 -0.29 -4.99 -2.83
N LEU A 95 0.16 -3.83 -2.36
CA LEU A 95 1.54 -3.35 -2.52
C LEU A 95 2.54 -4.22 -1.73
N GLU A 96 2.21 -4.60 -0.50
CA GLU A 96 3.06 -5.45 0.33
C GLU A 96 3.17 -6.88 -0.23
N SER A 97 2.06 -7.46 -0.68
CA SER A 97 2.05 -8.81 -1.24
C SER A 97 2.50 -8.89 -2.70
N GLY A 98 2.60 -7.77 -3.41
CA GLY A 98 2.87 -7.73 -4.86
C GLY A 98 1.75 -8.37 -5.70
N ARG A 99 0.51 -8.39 -5.19
CA ARG A 99 -0.64 -9.04 -5.84
C ARG A 99 -1.74 -8.03 -6.14
N ALA A 100 -1.93 -7.71 -7.42
CA ALA A 100 -2.98 -6.79 -7.85
C ALA A 100 -4.41 -7.27 -7.52
N GLY A 101 -4.65 -8.58 -7.41
CA GLY A 101 -5.93 -9.12 -6.95
C GLY A 101 -6.30 -8.74 -5.52
N GLY A 102 -5.34 -8.26 -4.73
CA GLY A 102 -5.57 -7.75 -3.37
C GLY A 102 -6.14 -6.33 -3.32
N LEU A 103 -6.28 -5.64 -4.46
CA LEU A 103 -6.85 -4.28 -4.51
C LEU A 103 -8.34 -4.23 -4.14
N GLY A 104 -8.97 -5.39 -3.99
CA GLY A 104 -10.39 -5.46 -3.68
C GLY A 104 -11.27 -4.91 -4.80
N ASP A 105 -12.51 -4.60 -4.42
CA ASP A 105 -13.52 -4.07 -5.34
C ASP A 105 -13.68 -2.55 -5.21
N GLU A 106 -12.87 -1.91 -4.34
CA GLU A 106 -13.01 -0.48 -4.05
C GLU A 106 -12.41 0.41 -5.15
N PHE A 107 -11.49 -0.12 -5.97
CA PHE A 107 -10.87 0.60 -7.07
C PHE A 107 -11.45 0.18 -8.42
N VAL A 108 -11.80 1.17 -9.25
CA VAL A 108 -12.30 0.95 -10.61
C VAL A 108 -11.65 1.95 -11.59
N GLY A 109 -11.77 1.69 -12.89
CA GLY A 109 -11.32 2.60 -13.95
C GLY A 109 -9.85 2.97 -13.85
N PHE A 110 -9.53 4.26 -14.00
CA PHE A 110 -8.15 4.76 -14.06
C PHE A 110 -7.35 4.50 -12.79
N ALA A 111 -7.99 4.56 -11.61
CA ALA A 111 -7.34 4.25 -10.35
C ALA A 111 -6.87 2.79 -10.34
N LYS A 112 -7.75 1.85 -10.68
CA LYS A 112 -7.41 0.41 -10.71
C LYS A 112 -6.30 0.13 -11.70
N ASP A 113 -6.39 0.67 -12.92
CA ASP A 113 -5.41 0.43 -13.99
C ASP A 113 -4.01 0.93 -13.61
N ARG A 114 -3.91 2.11 -12.98
CA ARG A 114 -2.64 2.67 -12.49
C ARG A 114 -2.03 1.84 -11.37
N LEU A 115 -2.86 1.40 -10.41
CA LEU A 115 -2.41 0.60 -9.28
C LEU A 115 -1.96 -0.80 -9.70
N VAL A 116 -2.70 -1.46 -10.60
CA VAL A 116 -2.30 -2.76 -11.18
C VAL A 116 -0.95 -2.64 -11.88
N ARG A 117 -0.74 -1.59 -12.66
CA ARG A 117 0.55 -1.32 -13.32
C ARG A 117 1.66 -1.12 -12.29
N ARG A 118 1.45 -0.27 -11.28
CA ARG A 118 2.44 -0.02 -10.21
C ARG A 118 2.84 -1.29 -9.49
N ILE A 119 1.89 -2.14 -9.10
CA ILE A 119 2.15 -3.43 -8.44
C ILE A 119 2.95 -4.36 -9.37
N SER A 120 2.61 -4.39 -10.66
CA SER A 120 3.34 -5.20 -11.66
C SER A 120 4.78 -4.73 -11.83
N GLU A 121 5.02 -3.42 -11.89
CA GLU A 121 6.35 -2.82 -11.97
C GLU A 121 7.21 -3.15 -10.73
N GLN A 122 6.63 -3.06 -9.52
CA GLN A 122 7.30 -3.45 -8.28
C GLN A 122 7.71 -4.93 -8.30
N LYS A 123 6.79 -5.80 -8.72
CA LYS A 123 7.05 -7.23 -8.84
C LYS A 123 8.17 -7.53 -9.83
N LEU A 124 8.21 -6.85 -10.97
CA LEU A 124 9.28 -6.99 -11.96
C LEU A 124 10.63 -6.47 -11.43
N ALA A 125 10.61 -5.44 -10.60
CA ALA A 125 11.80 -4.93 -9.93
C ALA A 125 12.28 -5.78 -8.75
N GLY A 126 11.52 -6.81 -8.34
CA GLY A 126 11.84 -7.66 -7.19
C GLY A 126 11.66 -6.97 -5.84
N VAL A 127 10.94 -5.85 -5.79
CA VAL A 127 10.70 -5.08 -4.57
C VAL A 127 9.25 -5.15 -4.15
N HIS A 128 9.00 -4.91 -2.86
CA HIS A 128 7.65 -4.68 -2.34
C HIS A 128 7.62 -3.42 -1.48
N VAL A 129 6.42 -2.87 -1.33
CA VAL A 129 6.20 -1.62 -0.59
C VAL A 129 5.24 -1.89 0.55
N ARG A 130 5.63 -1.51 1.75
CA ARG A 130 4.77 -1.46 2.92
C ARG A 130 4.35 -0.01 3.17
N ILE A 131 3.07 0.20 3.39
CA ILE A 131 2.52 1.48 3.83
C ILE A 131 2.16 1.36 5.30
N VAL A 132 2.72 2.25 6.13
CA VAL A 132 2.23 2.52 7.47
C VAL A 132 1.38 3.78 7.38
N ASP A 133 0.09 3.59 7.56
CA ASP A 133 -0.92 4.63 7.39
C ASP A 133 -1.23 5.28 8.73
N HIS A 134 -1.00 6.59 8.84
CA HIS A 134 -1.22 7.38 10.04
C HIS A 134 -2.53 8.16 9.99
N GLY A 135 -3.25 8.10 8.86
CA GLY A 135 -4.57 8.68 8.70
C GLY A 135 -4.74 9.58 7.49
N HIS A 136 -6.00 9.83 7.17
CA HIS A 136 -6.46 10.60 6.03
C HIS A 136 -7.38 11.73 6.47
N HIS A 137 -7.17 12.91 5.91
CA HIS A 137 -8.06 14.04 6.03
C HIS A 137 -8.64 14.38 4.67
N LEU A 138 -9.88 13.95 4.44
CA LEU A 138 -10.62 14.18 3.21
C LEU A 138 -11.37 15.50 3.31
N LYS A 139 -11.20 16.36 2.32
CA LYS A 139 -12.03 17.56 2.12
C LYS A 139 -12.86 17.39 0.86
N ALA A 140 -14.17 17.40 1.01
CA ALA A 140 -15.07 17.39 -0.13
C ALA A 140 -15.01 18.73 -0.87
N VAL A 141 -14.79 18.68 -2.20
CA VAL A 141 -14.70 19.88 -3.04
C VAL A 141 -15.78 19.95 -4.10
N PHE A 142 -16.41 18.81 -4.40
CA PHE A 142 -17.52 18.72 -5.33
C PHE A 142 -18.40 17.51 -5.00
N TYR A 143 -19.71 17.69 -5.08
CA TYR A 143 -20.70 16.62 -5.01
C TYR A 143 -21.74 16.83 -6.11
N SER A 144 -21.92 15.84 -6.99
CA SER A 144 -22.85 15.96 -8.11
C SER A 144 -24.29 16.10 -7.64
N THR A 145 -25.12 16.82 -8.40
CA THR A 145 -26.53 17.08 -8.07
C THR A 145 -27.35 15.80 -7.96
N ASP A 146 -27.00 14.80 -8.76
CA ASP A 146 -27.65 13.46 -8.75
C ASP A 146 -27.11 12.53 -7.65
N GLY A 147 -26.07 12.97 -6.91
CA GLY A 147 -25.49 12.20 -5.82
C GLY A 147 -24.64 11.01 -6.25
N THR A 148 -24.20 10.94 -7.52
CA THR A 148 -23.49 9.79 -8.06
C THR A 148 -21.97 9.94 -8.12
N ALA A 149 -21.44 11.16 -7.97
CA ALA A 149 -20.01 11.45 -8.04
C ALA A 149 -19.58 12.48 -7.01
N MET A 150 -18.41 12.27 -6.41
CA MET A 150 -17.80 13.17 -5.45
C MET A 150 -16.31 13.32 -5.73
N GLN A 151 -15.84 14.56 -5.72
CA GLN A 151 -14.41 14.88 -5.75
C GLN A 151 -13.94 15.28 -4.36
N LEU A 152 -12.84 14.69 -3.93
CA LEU A 152 -12.21 14.92 -2.65
C LEU A 152 -10.76 15.36 -2.84
N LEU A 153 -10.27 16.17 -1.91
CA LEU A 153 -8.85 16.37 -1.67
C LEU A 153 -8.49 15.56 -0.43
N ASP A 154 -7.48 14.70 -0.52
CA ASP A 154 -7.00 13.90 0.60
C ASP A 154 -5.61 14.39 1.03
N GLN A 155 -5.43 14.59 2.33
CA GLN A 155 -4.15 14.77 2.99
C GLN A 155 -3.87 13.52 3.80
N ALA A 156 -3.02 12.63 3.26
CA ALA A 156 -2.66 11.35 3.85
C ALA A 156 -1.29 11.44 4.52
N GLN A 157 -1.22 11.09 5.81
CA GLN A 157 0.05 10.93 6.52
C GLN A 157 0.53 9.49 6.35
N LEU A 158 1.57 9.28 5.54
CA LEU A 158 2.05 7.96 5.19
C LEU A 158 3.55 7.80 5.48
N GLU A 159 3.91 6.65 6.04
CA GLU A 159 5.27 6.13 5.99
C GLU A 159 5.33 5.04 4.93
N ILE A 160 6.13 5.25 3.90
CA ILE A 160 6.28 4.33 2.77
C ILE A 160 7.65 3.67 2.87
N GLN A 161 7.67 2.36 3.12
CA GLN A 161 8.86 1.54 3.24
C GLN A 161 9.02 0.68 1.98
N THR A 162 10.21 0.69 1.36
CA THR A 162 10.54 -0.15 0.20
C THR A 162 11.51 -1.25 0.63
N PHE A 163 11.22 -2.50 0.25
CA PHE A 163 12.02 -3.67 0.60
C PHE A 163 12.48 -4.45 -0.64
N ASP A 164 13.68 -5.04 -0.54
CA ASP A 164 14.18 -6.12 -1.40
C ASP A 164 14.23 -7.40 -0.55
N GLY A 165 13.29 -8.32 -0.75
CA GLY A 165 13.04 -9.41 0.19
C GLY A 165 12.77 -8.87 1.60
N ASN A 166 13.60 -9.25 2.58
CA ASN A 166 13.48 -8.75 3.97
C ASN A 166 14.36 -7.52 4.26
N LYS A 167 15.10 -7.01 3.27
CA LYS A 167 15.99 -5.88 3.44
C LYS A 167 15.27 -4.57 3.16
N LEU A 168 15.18 -3.70 4.16
CA LEU A 168 14.71 -2.34 3.99
C LEU A 168 15.70 -1.55 3.11
N LEU A 169 15.22 -0.99 2.01
CA LEU A 169 15.99 -0.18 1.07
C LEU A 169 15.81 1.31 1.32
N ASP A 170 14.57 1.73 1.61
CA ASP A 170 14.20 3.13 1.75
C ASP A 170 12.99 3.28 2.66
N THR A 171 12.92 4.43 3.36
CA THR A 171 11.75 4.85 4.14
C THR A 171 11.50 6.32 3.87
N GLN A 172 10.26 6.65 3.51
CA GLN A 172 9.80 8.00 3.26
C GLN A 172 8.64 8.31 4.19
N ASN A 173 8.79 9.37 5.00
CA ASN A 173 7.71 9.92 5.81
C ASN A 173 7.24 11.21 5.16
N ALA A 174 6.00 11.24 4.70
CA ALA A 174 5.49 12.40 3.99
C ALA A 174 3.98 12.58 4.16
N LEU A 175 3.57 13.84 4.14
CA LEU A 175 2.20 14.23 3.91
C LEU A 175 1.97 14.20 2.40
N HIS A 176 1.17 13.25 1.95
CA HIS A 176 0.77 13.10 0.55
C HIS A 176 -0.55 13.80 0.31
N GLU A 177 -0.65 14.51 -0.79
CA GLU A 177 -1.89 15.16 -1.22
C GLU A 177 -2.40 14.47 -2.49
N TYR A 178 -3.68 14.00 -2.44
CA TYR A 178 -4.33 13.34 -3.56
C TYR A 178 -5.57 14.09 -4.00
N ILE A 179 -5.82 14.10 -5.32
CA ILE A 179 -7.14 14.37 -5.89
C ILE A 179 -7.82 13.03 -6.10
N VAL A 180 -9.02 12.89 -5.56
CA VAL A 180 -9.77 11.64 -5.57
C VAL A 180 -11.13 11.86 -6.23
N LEU A 181 -11.47 11.01 -7.19
CA LEU A 181 -12.83 10.93 -7.73
C LEU A 181 -13.48 9.63 -7.24
N MET A 182 -14.55 9.76 -6.48
CA MET A 182 -15.40 8.64 -6.09
C MET A 182 -16.72 8.68 -6.85
N THR A 183 -17.23 7.49 -7.18
CA THR A 183 -18.52 7.33 -7.83
C THR A 183 -19.32 6.22 -7.18
N THR A 184 -20.66 6.37 -7.17
CA THR A 184 -21.53 5.31 -6.68
C THR A 184 -21.58 4.13 -7.63
N GLY A 185 -21.65 2.92 -7.06
CA GLY A 185 -22.10 1.72 -7.75
C GLY A 185 -23.44 1.26 -7.23
N THR A 186 -23.73 -0.02 -7.36
CA THR A 186 -25.00 -0.60 -6.93
C THR A 186 -25.12 -0.63 -5.41
N ASP A 187 -24.04 -0.88 -4.70
CA ASP A 187 -24.02 -1.14 -3.25
C ASP A 187 -22.96 -0.37 -2.47
N ARG A 188 -22.08 0.37 -3.18
CA ARG A 188 -20.93 1.05 -2.57
C ARG A 188 -20.42 2.23 -3.37
N TRP A 189 -19.49 2.97 -2.74
CA TRP A 189 -18.68 3.98 -3.41
C TRP A 189 -17.37 3.36 -3.90
N TYR A 190 -16.95 3.72 -5.11
CA TYR A 190 -15.71 3.28 -5.76
C TYR A 190 -14.77 4.46 -5.94
N ILE A 191 -13.49 4.24 -5.73
CA ILE A 191 -12.44 5.16 -6.17
C ILE A 191 -12.19 4.93 -7.66
N ARG A 192 -12.61 5.88 -8.49
CA ARG A 192 -12.46 5.83 -9.94
C ARG A 192 -11.17 6.49 -10.41
N ASP A 193 -10.72 7.51 -9.69
CA ASP A 193 -9.45 8.18 -9.90
C ASP A 193 -8.79 8.50 -8.55
N LEU A 194 -7.47 8.37 -8.51
CA LEU A 194 -6.62 8.67 -7.36
C LEU A 194 -5.30 9.20 -7.90
N GLU A 195 -5.12 10.52 -7.85
CA GLU A 195 -3.95 11.20 -8.41
C GLU A 195 -3.18 11.90 -7.30
N GLU A 196 -1.91 11.55 -7.14
CA GLU A 196 -1.01 12.23 -6.22
C GLU A 196 -0.54 13.55 -6.83
N VAL A 197 -0.85 14.67 -6.18
CA VAL A 197 -0.48 16.02 -6.62
C VAL A 197 0.76 16.54 -5.92
N SER A 198 0.99 16.14 -4.69
CA SER A 198 2.22 16.50 -3.95
C SER A 198 2.54 15.50 -2.83
N ALA A 199 3.84 15.47 -2.46
CA ALA A 199 4.33 14.82 -1.24
C ALA A 199 5.31 15.76 -0.57
N LYS A 200 5.09 16.05 0.72
CA LYS A 200 5.93 16.94 1.53
C LYS A 200 6.45 16.16 2.73
N PRO A 201 7.78 16.06 2.94
CA PRO A 201 8.32 15.45 4.17
C PRO A 201 7.77 16.15 5.42
N PHE A 202 7.50 15.41 6.48
CA PHE A 202 7.13 15.92 7.80
C PHE A 202 8.11 15.49 8.89
#